data_bd51a9d60ebdd8ea38410b8016b7b7c2
#
_entry.id   bd51a9d60ebdd8ea38410b8016b7b7c2
#
_cell.length_a   1.000
_cell.length_b   1.000
_cell.length_c   1.000
_cell.angle_alpha   90.00
_cell.angle_beta   90.00
_cell.angle_gamma   90.00
#
_symmetry.space_group_name_H-M   'P 1'
#
loop_
_entity.id
_entity.type
_entity.pdbx_description
1 polymer ?
#
loop_
_entity_poly.entity_id
_entity_poly.type
_entity_poly.pdbx_seq_one_letter_code
_entity_poly.pdbx_strand_id
1 'polypeptide(L)'
;MTKYKTPSLTADIFIFDDDFNFILIKRKNDPYKDCWALPGGFVEYGESVETAAIREAKEETSIDVELKDLVNVYSEPDRDPRGHTVTVAYIAKGNISDMKADSDAKEIGIFSQEKLDEINIAFDHAKIIKDCLNKAKSDF
;
A
#
# COMPACT_ATOMS: atom_id res chain seq x y z
N MET A 1 -4.47 7.38 35.75
CA MET A 1 -3.94 7.97 34.51
C MET A 1 -4.91 7.73 33.36
N THR A 2 -5.25 8.78 32.66
CA THR A 2 -6.18 8.70 31.53
C THR A 2 -5.43 8.21 30.29
N LYS A 3 -5.96 7.18 29.66
CA LYS A 3 -5.44 6.72 28.37
C LYS A 3 -6.33 7.25 27.26
N TYR A 4 -5.71 7.85 26.26
CA TYR A 4 -6.42 8.30 25.08
C TYR A 4 -6.39 7.24 23.99
N LYS A 5 -7.56 7.02 23.39
CA LYS A 5 -7.62 6.15 22.23
C LYS A 5 -7.11 6.91 21.01
N THR A 6 -6.10 6.36 20.36
CA THR A 6 -5.49 6.97 19.17
C THR A 6 -5.71 6.10 17.95
N PRO A 7 -5.80 6.70 16.76
CA PRO A 7 -5.84 5.88 15.55
C PRO A 7 -4.52 5.17 15.32
N SER A 8 -4.58 4.03 14.66
CA SER A 8 -3.39 3.34 14.17
C SER A 8 -2.85 4.06 12.95
N LEU A 9 -1.53 3.98 12.74
CA LEU A 9 -0.86 4.61 11.60
C LEU A 9 -0.26 3.55 10.70
N THR A 10 -0.57 3.63 9.40
CA THR A 10 -0.01 2.73 8.39
C THR A 10 0.63 3.51 7.26
N ALA A 11 1.45 2.83 6.47
CA ALA A 11 1.97 3.34 5.21
C ALA A 11 1.61 2.37 4.10
N ASP A 12 1.17 2.90 2.97
CA ASP A 12 0.87 2.12 1.77
C ASP A 12 1.75 2.59 0.62
N ILE A 13 2.22 1.67 -0.20
CA ILE A 13 3.19 1.98 -1.23
C ILE A 13 2.67 1.54 -2.60
N PHE A 14 2.62 2.50 -3.52
CA PHE A 14 2.29 2.24 -4.92
C PHE A 14 3.61 2.11 -5.69
N ILE A 15 4.06 0.87 -5.90
CA ILE A 15 5.31 0.57 -6.60
C ILE A 15 4.98 0.44 -8.08
N PHE A 16 5.53 1.31 -8.92
CA PHE A 16 5.19 1.34 -10.33
C PHE A 16 6.43 1.30 -11.23
N ASP A 17 6.22 0.86 -12.48
CA ASP A 17 7.26 0.82 -13.50
C ASP A 17 7.07 1.94 -14.55
N ASP A 18 7.92 1.96 -15.57
CA ASP A 18 7.90 3.00 -16.59
C ASP A 18 6.65 2.97 -17.48
N ASP A 19 5.91 1.85 -17.48
CA ASP A 19 4.65 1.69 -18.19
C ASP A 19 3.44 1.93 -17.30
N PHE A 20 3.67 2.39 -16.06
CA PHE A 20 2.64 2.63 -15.03
C PHE A 20 1.89 1.36 -14.62
N ASN A 21 2.50 0.20 -14.79
CA ASN A 21 2.05 -1.01 -14.13
C ASN A 21 2.50 -0.95 -12.67
N PHE A 22 1.74 -1.60 -11.80
CA PHE A 22 1.99 -1.49 -10.36
C PHE A 22 1.74 -2.82 -9.67
N ILE A 23 2.25 -2.92 -8.45
CA ILE A 23 2.22 -4.14 -7.68
C ILE A 23 1.09 -4.10 -6.66
N LEU A 24 0.31 -5.18 -6.60
CA LEU A 24 -0.65 -5.43 -5.53
C LEU A 24 -0.33 -6.77 -4.90
N ILE A 25 -0.72 -6.91 -3.64
CA ILE A 25 -0.63 -8.16 -2.91
C ILE A 25 -2.04 -8.69 -2.65
N LYS A 26 -2.18 -10.01 -2.58
CA LYS A 26 -3.45 -10.64 -2.21
C LYS A 26 -3.45 -10.90 -0.71
N ARG A 27 -4.49 -10.44 -0.03
CA ARG A 27 -4.58 -10.56 1.41
C ARG A 27 -4.81 -12.02 1.82
N LYS A 28 -4.07 -12.45 2.82
CA LYS A 28 -4.10 -13.82 3.36
C LYS A 28 -5.17 -13.99 4.44
N ASN A 29 -5.50 -12.92 5.17
CA ASN A 29 -6.36 -12.94 6.34
C ASN A 29 -7.50 -11.93 6.25
N ASP A 30 -8.58 -12.18 7.01
CA ASP A 30 -9.64 -11.19 7.18
C ASP A 30 -9.13 -9.97 7.97
N PRO A 31 -9.71 -8.79 7.76
CA PRO A 31 -10.78 -8.48 6.80
C PRO A 31 -10.27 -8.47 5.35
N TYR A 32 -11.20 -8.63 4.41
CA TYR A 32 -10.91 -8.63 2.98
C TYR A 32 -9.96 -9.75 2.53
N LYS A 33 -10.08 -10.93 3.13
CA LYS A 33 -9.33 -12.10 2.70
C LYS A 33 -9.56 -12.37 1.21
N ASP A 34 -8.48 -12.69 0.50
CA ASP A 34 -8.46 -12.95 -0.94
C ASP A 34 -8.70 -11.72 -1.83
N CYS A 35 -8.84 -10.54 -1.24
CA CYS A 35 -8.88 -9.29 -2.00
C CYS A 35 -7.46 -8.73 -2.18
N TRP A 36 -7.29 -7.95 -3.24
CA TRP A 36 -6.01 -7.32 -3.56
C TRP A 36 -5.87 -5.98 -2.83
N ALA A 37 -4.64 -5.65 -2.46
CA ALA A 37 -4.34 -4.42 -1.71
C ALA A 37 -2.97 -3.90 -2.09
N LEU A 38 -2.74 -2.62 -1.83
CA LEU A 38 -1.39 -2.05 -1.91
C LEU A 38 -0.51 -2.70 -0.85
N PRO A 39 0.77 -2.95 -1.17
CA PRO A 39 1.74 -3.30 -0.13
C PRO A 39 1.77 -2.23 0.94
N GLY A 40 1.90 -2.62 2.20
CA GLY A 40 1.93 -1.67 3.29
C GLY A 40 1.66 -2.34 4.63
N GLY A 41 1.72 -1.56 5.68
CA GLY A 41 1.46 -2.05 7.03
C GLY A 41 1.67 -0.98 8.08
N PHE A 42 1.64 -1.42 9.32
CA PHE A 42 1.70 -0.52 10.48
C PHE A 42 3.09 0.09 10.64
N VAL A 43 3.10 1.38 10.94
CA VAL A 43 4.31 2.09 11.36
C VAL A 43 4.63 1.68 12.79
N GLU A 44 5.86 1.26 13.04
CA GLU A 44 6.30 0.85 14.36
C GLU A 44 6.70 2.06 15.20
N TYR A 45 6.52 1.94 16.51
CA TYR A 45 6.90 3.02 17.43
C TYR A 45 8.38 3.36 17.25
N GLY A 46 8.67 4.64 17.06
CA GLY A 46 10.03 5.11 16.84
C GLY A 46 10.51 5.06 15.40
N GLU A 47 9.67 4.58 14.49
CA GLU A 47 9.97 4.48 13.06
C GLU A 47 9.32 5.65 12.31
N SER A 48 10.04 6.26 11.36
CA SER A 48 9.42 7.24 10.48
C SER A 48 8.46 6.56 9.50
N VAL A 49 7.50 7.31 8.98
CA VAL A 49 6.55 6.77 7.99
C VAL A 49 7.28 6.33 6.72
N GLU A 50 8.28 7.10 6.28
CA GLU A 50 9.09 6.78 5.10
C GLU A 50 9.85 5.46 5.30
N THR A 51 10.46 5.28 6.47
CA THR A 51 11.16 4.03 6.81
C THR A 51 10.18 2.86 6.83
N ALA A 52 9.01 3.05 7.42
CA ALA A 52 7.97 2.01 7.44
C ALA A 52 7.55 1.62 6.02
N ALA A 53 7.36 2.59 5.12
CA ALA A 53 6.98 2.34 3.74
C ALA A 53 8.03 1.47 3.03
N ILE A 54 9.30 1.82 3.14
CA ILE A 54 10.40 1.08 2.52
C ILE A 54 10.50 -0.33 3.11
N ARG A 55 10.40 -0.45 4.42
CA ARG A 55 10.45 -1.74 5.13
C ARG A 55 9.30 -2.65 4.71
N GLU A 56 8.07 -2.14 4.72
CA GLU A 56 6.89 -2.92 4.35
C GLU A 56 6.95 -3.38 2.88
N ALA A 57 7.40 -2.50 1.98
CA ALA A 57 7.60 -2.88 0.58
C ALA A 57 8.57 -4.05 0.46
N LYS A 58 9.69 -3.99 1.19
CA LYS A 58 10.70 -5.06 1.17
C LYS A 58 10.15 -6.35 1.77
N GLU A 59 9.46 -6.26 2.91
CA GLU A 59 8.90 -7.43 3.58
C GLU A 59 7.85 -8.15 2.74
N GLU A 60 6.98 -7.39 2.05
CA GLU A 60 5.86 -7.99 1.32
C GLU A 60 6.16 -8.31 -0.13
N THR A 61 7.10 -7.61 -0.77
CA THR A 61 7.36 -7.76 -2.21
C THR A 61 8.78 -8.16 -2.56
N SER A 62 9.70 -8.13 -1.60
CA SER A 62 11.15 -8.33 -1.78
C SER A 62 11.83 -7.25 -2.62
N ILE A 63 11.15 -6.16 -2.88
CA ILE A 63 11.67 -5.06 -3.71
C ILE A 63 12.25 -3.97 -2.81
N ASP A 64 13.48 -3.53 -3.14
CA ASP A 64 14.07 -2.33 -2.59
C ASP A 64 13.53 -1.14 -3.36
N VAL A 65 12.75 -0.30 -2.69
CA VAL A 65 12.09 0.82 -3.36
C VAL A 65 12.77 2.15 -3.05
N GLU A 66 12.65 3.07 -4.00
CA GLU A 66 12.96 4.47 -3.80
C GLU A 66 11.65 5.24 -3.79
N LEU A 67 11.34 5.88 -2.66
CA LEU A 67 10.14 6.71 -2.55
C LEU A 67 10.30 7.94 -3.43
N LYS A 68 9.28 8.21 -4.24
CA LYS A 68 9.31 9.37 -5.15
C LYS A 68 8.52 10.55 -4.60
N ASP A 69 7.32 10.29 -4.08
CA ASP A 69 6.52 11.37 -3.50
C ASP A 69 5.44 10.81 -2.57
N LEU A 70 4.99 11.66 -1.65
CA LEU A 70 3.82 11.41 -0.84
C LEU A 70 2.60 11.81 -1.66
N VAL A 71 1.60 10.93 -1.73
CA VAL A 71 0.39 11.20 -2.49
C VAL A 71 -0.65 11.88 -1.64
N ASN A 72 -1.03 11.28 -0.53
CA ASN A 72 -2.00 11.85 0.41
C ASN A 72 -2.05 11.04 1.70
N VAL A 73 -2.79 11.58 2.66
CA VAL A 73 -3.14 10.93 3.91
C VAL A 73 -4.63 10.59 3.86
N TYR A 74 -4.96 9.35 4.19
CA TYR A 74 -6.34 8.86 4.19
C TYR A 74 -6.73 8.54 5.63
N SER A 75 -7.66 9.31 6.18
CA SER A 75 -7.92 9.32 7.62
C SER A 75 -9.39 9.18 8.01
N GLU A 76 -10.26 8.79 7.07
CA GLU A 76 -11.68 8.58 7.42
C GLU A 76 -11.81 7.50 8.49
N PRO A 77 -12.55 7.74 9.57
CA PRO A 77 -12.61 6.78 10.69
C PRO A 77 -13.15 5.40 10.34
N ASP A 78 -13.97 5.29 9.31
CA ASP A 78 -14.63 4.05 8.91
C ASP A 78 -13.99 3.36 7.70
N ARG A 79 -12.84 3.86 7.22
CA ARG A 79 -12.16 3.27 6.06
C ARG A 79 -11.67 1.82 6.31
N ASP A 80 -11.44 1.44 7.56
CA ASP A 80 -11.03 0.11 7.97
C ASP A 80 -12.04 -0.42 9.00
N PRO A 81 -12.67 -1.59 8.75
CA PRO A 81 -13.68 -2.11 9.67
C PRO A 81 -13.16 -2.51 11.05
N ARG A 82 -11.85 -2.71 11.20
CA ARG A 82 -11.24 -3.06 12.49
C ARG A 82 -11.15 -1.89 13.46
N GLY A 83 -11.15 -0.66 12.96
CA GLY A 83 -11.03 0.54 13.77
C GLY A 83 -10.44 1.69 12.97
N HIS A 84 -10.25 2.83 13.63
CA HIS A 84 -9.72 4.03 12.98
C HIS A 84 -8.24 3.84 12.62
N THR A 85 -7.95 3.75 11.35
CA THR A 85 -6.59 3.62 10.82
C THR A 85 -6.32 4.74 9.83
N VAL A 86 -5.25 5.48 10.07
CA VAL A 86 -4.77 6.54 9.18
C VAL A 86 -3.63 5.98 8.35
N THR A 87 -3.72 6.09 7.02
CA THR A 87 -2.62 5.67 6.16
C THR A 87 -2.01 6.83 5.40
N VAL A 88 -0.70 6.76 5.22
CA VAL A 88 0.07 7.68 4.37
C VAL A 88 0.48 6.91 3.13
N ALA A 89 0.07 7.39 1.95
CA ALA A 89 0.34 6.69 0.69
C ALA A 89 1.47 7.35 -0.08
N TYR A 90 2.40 6.52 -0.56
CA TYR A 90 3.56 6.95 -1.35
C TYR A 90 3.56 6.30 -2.72
N ILE A 91 4.05 7.04 -3.73
CA ILE A 91 4.49 6.43 -4.97
C ILE A 91 5.99 6.14 -4.88
N ALA A 92 6.40 5.01 -5.43
CA ALA A 92 7.77 4.53 -5.34
C ALA A 92 8.17 3.77 -6.60
N LYS A 93 9.46 3.77 -6.89
CA LYS A 93 10.02 2.94 -7.96
C LYS A 93 10.96 1.91 -7.41
N GLY A 94 11.02 0.76 -8.08
CA GLY A 94 11.92 -0.33 -7.74
C GLY A 94 12.01 -1.30 -8.90
N ASN A 95 12.90 -2.27 -8.79
CA ASN A 95 13.06 -3.28 -9.82
C ASN A 95 11.96 -4.34 -9.66
N ILE A 96 10.90 -4.21 -10.46
CA ILE A 96 9.74 -5.11 -10.40
C ILE A 96 10.13 -6.57 -10.67
N SER A 97 11.21 -6.82 -11.44
CA SER A 97 11.67 -8.19 -11.68
C SER A 97 12.17 -8.90 -10.42
N ASP A 98 12.47 -8.17 -9.34
CA ASP A 98 12.86 -8.75 -8.05
C ASP A 98 11.66 -9.18 -7.19
N MET A 99 10.47 -9.00 -7.69
CA MET A 99 9.23 -9.25 -6.97
C MET A 99 9.08 -10.69 -6.51
N LYS A 100 8.82 -10.87 -5.21
CA LYS A 100 8.47 -12.16 -4.62
C LYS A 100 7.46 -11.92 -3.50
N ALA A 101 6.42 -12.77 -3.43
CA ALA A 101 5.53 -12.77 -2.29
C ALA A 101 6.28 -13.23 -1.04
N ASP A 102 6.11 -12.54 0.06
CA ASP A 102 6.71 -12.91 1.33
C ASP A 102 5.62 -13.15 2.39
N SER A 103 6.07 -13.48 3.61
CA SER A 103 5.32 -14.13 4.69
C SER A 103 3.85 -13.74 4.88
N ASP A 104 3.48 -12.47 4.70
CA ASP A 104 2.12 -12.00 4.97
C ASP A 104 1.26 -11.83 3.72
N ALA A 105 1.83 -12.01 2.55
CA ALA A 105 1.08 -11.95 1.30
C ALA A 105 0.80 -13.36 0.80
N LYS A 106 -0.46 -13.64 0.46
CA LYS A 106 -0.85 -14.91 -0.15
C LYS A 106 -0.31 -15.02 -1.57
N GLU A 107 -0.35 -13.91 -2.29
CA GLU A 107 0.05 -13.79 -3.68
C GLU A 107 0.50 -12.36 -3.95
N ILE A 108 1.30 -12.20 -4.99
CA ILE A 108 1.74 -10.88 -5.46
C ILE A 108 1.54 -10.83 -6.98
N GLY A 109 1.15 -9.68 -7.51
CA GLY A 109 0.92 -9.55 -8.94
C GLY A 109 1.22 -8.16 -9.45
N ILE A 110 1.40 -8.09 -10.76
CA ILE A 110 1.56 -6.83 -11.50
C ILE A 110 0.25 -6.54 -12.21
N PHE A 111 -0.24 -5.31 -12.06
CA PHE A 111 -1.52 -4.89 -12.59
C PHE A 111 -1.38 -3.63 -13.42
N SER A 112 -2.29 -3.49 -14.38
CA SER A 112 -2.48 -2.24 -15.11
C SER A 112 -3.81 -1.62 -14.67
N GLN A 113 -4.02 -0.36 -15.03
CA GLN A 113 -5.27 0.33 -14.70
C GLN A 113 -6.50 -0.41 -15.24
N GLU A 114 -6.39 -0.98 -16.44
CA GLU A 114 -7.50 -1.70 -17.08
C GLU A 114 -7.93 -2.95 -16.31
N LYS A 115 -7.01 -3.57 -15.58
CA LYS A 115 -7.30 -4.80 -14.84
C LYS A 115 -8.00 -4.56 -13.51
N LEU A 116 -8.05 -3.32 -13.03
CA LEU A 116 -8.61 -3.00 -11.72
C LEU A 116 -10.10 -3.37 -11.62
N ASP A 117 -10.85 -3.29 -12.71
CA ASP A 117 -12.26 -3.61 -12.72
C ASP A 117 -12.54 -5.12 -12.65
N GLU A 118 -11.51 -5.94 -12.86
CA GLU A 118 -11.63 -7.40 -12.90
C GLU A 118 -11.29 -8.05 -11.55
N ILE A 119 -10.88 -7.27 -10.56
CA ILE A 119 -10.42 -7.79 -9.27
C ILE A 119 -11.14 -7.13 -8.11
N ASN A 120 -11.16 -7.83 -6.97
CA ASN A 120 -11.68 -7.27 -5.73
C ASN A 120 -10.56 -6.59 -4.98
N ILE A 121 -10.75 -5.32 -4.65
CA ILE A 121 -9.76 -4.50 -3.97
C ILE A 121 -10.22 -4.23 -2.55
N ALA A 122 -9.31 -4.42 -1.60
CA ALA A 122 -9.57 -4.28 -0.18
C ALA A 122 -9.69 -2.80 0.25
N PHE A 123 -10.44 -2.57 1.34
CA PHE A 123 -10.57 -1.27 1.99
C PHE A 123 -10.99 -0.17 0.98
N ASP A 124 -10.35 0.99 1.08
CA ASP A 124 -10.49 2.12 0.15
C ASP A 124 -9.32 2.17 -0.85
N HIS A 125 -8.60 1.06 -1.01
CA HIS A 125 -7.40 1.04 -1.85
C HIS A 125 -7.68 1.33 -3.32
N ALA A 126 -8.90 1.07 -3.82
CA ALA A 126 -9.26 1.46 -5.19
C ALA A 126 -9.10 2.97 -5.39
N LYS A 127 -9.53 3.77 -4.42
CA LYS A 127 -9.37 5.23 -4.45
C LYS A 127 -7.90 5.63 -4.34
N ILE A 128 -7.16 5.00 -3.43
CA ILE A 128 -5.74 5.30 -3.22
C ILE A 128 -4.94 4.99 -4.50
N ILE A 129 -5.20 3.84 -5.12
CA ILE A 129 -4.55 3.44 -6.37
C ILE A 129 -4.81 4.47 -7.48
N LYS A 130 -6.05 4.93 -7.60
CA LYS A 130 -6.40 5.95 -8.59
C LYS A 130 -5.63 7.24 -8.37
N ASP A 131 -5.57 7.70 -7.11
CA ASP A 131 -4.83 8.91 -6.75
C ASP A 131 -3.34 8.75 -7.04
N CYS A 132 -2.77 7.58 -6.72
CA CYS A 132 -1.37 7.27 -6.99
C CYS A 132 -1.07 7.22 -8.50
N LEU A 133 -1.95 6.63 -9.30
CA LEU A 133 -1.80 6.60 -10.76
C LEU A 133 -1.80 8.02 -11.33
N ASN A 134 -2.73 8.85 -10.88
CA ASN A 134 -2.80 10.24 -11.34
C ASN A 134 -1.52 11.01 -10.99
N LYS A 135 -1.01 10.82 -9.78
CA LYS A 135 0.24 11.44 -9.33
C LYS A 135 1.43 10.96 -10.16
N ALA A 136 1.55 9.65 -10.35
CA ALA A 136 2.65 9.06 -11.10
C ALA A 136 2.66 9.55 -12.55
N LYS A 137 1.50 9.56 -13.21
CA LYS A 137 1.37 10.00 -14.61
C LYS A 137 1.61 11.50 -14.77
N SER A 138 1.33 12.29 -13.73
CA SER A 138 1.56 13.74 -13.76
C SER A 138 3.04 14.10 -13.59
N ASP A 139 3.76 13.35 -12.76
CA ASP A 139 5.12 13.73 -12.33
C ASP A 139 6.22 12.94 -13.03
N PHE A 140 5.87 11.85 -13.73
CA PHE A 140 6.88 10.94 -14.32
C PHE A 140 6.52 10.42 -15.75
#